data_347ce028a50da8e5a089fdd8045c4e94
#
_entry.id   347ce028a50da8e5a089fdd8045c4e94
#
_cell.length_a   1.000
_cell.length_b   1.000
_cell.length_c   1.000
_cell.angle_alpha   90.00
_cell.angle_beta   90.00
_cell.angle_gamma   90.00
#
_symmetry.space_group_name_H-M   'P 1'
#
loop_
_entity.id
_entity.type
_entity.pdbx_description
1 polymer ?
#
loop_
_entity_poly.entity_id
_entity_poly.type
_entity_poly.pdbx_seq_one_letter_code
_entity_poly.pdbx_strand_id
1 'polypeptide(L)'
;MLWAAIAVFSCLTAANGNEPEFDPRDRGTNERKTKGREVLGDPQFRRGMAISPLWPAIVQNNGGFEKTNTDTIRFGRRSGKPVWQMAQWASRYDLGGTPPVRQADGSVAYANEGKRIVRSADGTLTLDITTSTEYRSPRTADGAWPHLLIQQDFTHRPNIGRIRHLYFAMDLRIEHCERRMSDEQYDESLHTAQSPFYFFMRNTNPRSPDYGLSLWVGVPSFDYRYERLSDEEYVQWDIGTATYIYAIPPRSIWGDVSFHDREWHSARLDLLPLIRRGVAAMQAKGQFVHTMPEDLELTGMNFGWEVPGTFDAGLQIRNLSIRIVE
;
A
#
# COMPACT_ATOMS: atom_id res chain seq x y z
N MET A 1 8.53 13.96 17.91
CA MET A 1 9.47 12.99 17.33
C MET A 1 8.62 11.83 16.84
N LEU A 2 8.42 11.73 15.52
CA LEU A 2 7.63 10.66 14.91
C LEU A 2 8.58 9.49 14.60
N TRP A 3 8.35 8.36 15.26
CA TRP A 3 9.02 7.11 14.99
C TRP A 3 8.05 6.24 14.19
N ALA A 4 8.39 5.91 12.97
CA ALA A 4 7.80 4.80 12.28
C ALA A 4 8.77 3.63 12.40
N ALA A 5 8.33 2.54 13.02
CA ALA A 5 9.17 1.37 13.23
C ALA A 5 9.35 0.61 11.92
N ILE A 6 10.59 0.25 11.62
CA ILE A 6 10.93 -0.69 10.55
C ILE A 6 10.43 -2.08 10.99
N ALA A 7 9.68 -2.76 10.13
CA ALA A 7 9.42 -4.18 10.28
C ALA A 7 10.73 -4.95 10.07
N VAL A 8 11.43 -5.29 11.15
CA VAL A 8 12.58 -6.20 11.11
C VAL A 8 12.01 -7.63 11.07
N PHE A 9 12.18 -8.31 9.96
CA PHE A 9 11.86 -9.75 9.84
C PHE A 9 12.85 -10.55 10.70
N SER A 10 12.40 -11.00 11.86
CA SER A 10 13.12 -12.00 12.66
C SER A 10 12.39 -13.35 12.55
N CYS A 11 13.09 -14.37 12.05
CA CYS A 11 12.61 -15.75 11.97
C CYS A 11 12.28 -16.32 13.35
N LEU A 12 11.06 -16.80 13.54
CA LEU A 12 10.66 -17.72 14.60
C LEU A 12 9.90 -18.90 14.00
N THR A 13 10.35 -20.09 14.29
CA THR A 13 9.85 -21.37 13.78
C THR A 13 8.43 -21.69 14.26
N ALA A 14 7.55 -22.06 13.33
CA ALA A 14 6.16 -22.40 13.59
C ALA A 14 5.88 -23.91 13.57
N ALA A 15 4.93 -24.34 14.38
CA ALA A 15 4.43 -25.71 14.51
C ALA A 15 3.36 -26.06 13.47
N ASN A 16 3.42 -27.29 12.94
CA ASN A 16 2.54 -27.87 11.94
C ASN A 16 1.09 -28.05 12.42
N GLY A 17 0.13 -27.53 11.65
CA GLY A 17 -1.28 -27.89 11.72
C GLY A 17 -1.82 -28.11 10.30
N ASN A 18 -2.39 -29.29 10.01
CA ASN A 18 -3.01 -29.64 8.73
C ASN A 18 -4.30 -28.85 8.53
N GLU A 19 -4.30 -27.84 7.64
CA GLU A 19 -5.51 -27.22 7.07
C GLU A 19 -5.65 -27.59 5.59
N PRO A 20 -6.87 -27.54 5.01
CA PRO A 20 -7.08 -27.93 3.61
C PRO A 20 -6.29 -27.00 2.68
N GLU A 21 -5.53 -27.61 1.81
CA GLU A 21 -4.65 -26.97 0.83
C GLU A 21 -5.49 -26.10 -0.12
N PHE A 22 -5.32 -24.79 0.00
CA PHE A 22 -5.88 -23.82 -0.93
C PHE A 22 -5.13 -23.93 -2.27
N ASP A 23 -5.80 -24.36 -3.35
CA ASP A 23 -5.21 -24.37 -4.69
C ASP A 23 -5.26 -22.97 -5.31
N PRO A 24 -4.14 -22.25 -5.39
CA PRO A 24 -4.07 -20.90 -6.00
C PRO A 24 -4.35 -20.94 -7.52
N ARG A 25 -4.47 -22.13 -8.12
CA ARG A 25 -4.73 -22.32 -9.55
C ARG A 25 -6.22 -22.34 -9.91
N ASP A 26 -7.13 -22.31 -8.94
CA ASP A 26 -8.56 -22.04 -9.22
C ASP A 26 -8.71 -20.54 -9.60
N ARG A 27 -8.06 -20.18 -10.69
CA ARG A 27 -8.22 -18.92 -11.42
C ARG A 27 -9.59 -18.95 -12.08
N GLY A 28 -10.62 -18.83 -11.26
CA GLY A 28 -11.99 -18.76 -11.73
C GLY A 28 -12.10 -17.91 -13.00
N THR A 29 -12.82 -18.41 -13.99
CA THR A 29 -12.95 -17.86 -15.35
C THR A 29 -13.09 -16.33 -15.36
N ASN A 30 -12.59 -15.67 -16.39
CA ASN A 30 -12.61 -14.20 -16.56
C ASN A 30 -13.99 -13.55 -16.28
N GLU A 31 -15.09 -14.28 -16.46
CA GLU A 31 -16.45 -13.80 -16.19
C GLU A 31 -16.75 -13.56 -14.70
N ARG A 32 -16.17 -14.31 -13.77
CA ARG A 32 -16.35 -14.05 -12.33
C ARG A 32 -15.68 -12.77 -11.87
N LYS A 33 -14.61 -12.35 -12.54
CA LYS A 33 -13.78 -11.17 -12.19
C LYS A 33 -14.42 -9.85 -12.57
N THR A 34 -15.41 -9.84 -13.46
CA THR A 34 -16.16 -8.64 -13.86
C THR A 34 -17.43 -8.42 -13.03
N LYS A 35 -17.86 -9.43 -12.25
CA LYS A 35 -19.02 -9.33 -11.37
C LYS A 35 -18.67 -8.59 -10.08
N GLY A 36 -19.62 -7.78 -9.59
CA GLY A 36 -19.49 -7.05 -8.35
C GLY A 36 -19.35 -5.54 -8.56
N ARG A 37 -19.53 -4.80 -7.46
CA ARG A 37 -19.46 -3.34 -7.44
C ARG A 37 -18.03 -2.91 -7.17
N GLU A 38 -17.50 -1.99 -7.99
CA GLU A 38 -16.21 -1.34 -7.74
C GLU A 38 -16.29 -0.47 -6.47
N VAL A 39 -15.30 -0.61 -5.60
CA VAL A 39 -15.16 0.15 -4.35
C VAL A 39 -14.31 1.40 -4.57
N LEU A 40 -13.29 1.30 -5.44
CA LEU A 40 -12.44 2.43 -5.76
C LEU A 40 -13.22 3.52 -6.52
N GLY A 41 -13.13 4.72 -6.03
CA GLY A 41 -13.48 5.89 -6.82
C GLY A 41 -12.37 6.18 -7.84
N ASP A 42 -12.75 6.41 -9.11
CA ASP A 42 -11.79 6.79 -10.17
C ASP A 42 -10.56 5.85 -10.29
N PRO A 43 -10.74 4.55 -10.56
CA PRO A 43 -9.64 3.58 -10.59
C PRO A 43 -8.63 3.82 -11.72
N GLN A 44 -8.89 4.77 -12.62
CA GLN A 44 -7.99 5.20 -13.68
C GLN A 44 -7.32 6.56 -13.43
N PHE A 45 -7.43 7.10 -12.22
CA PHE A 45 -6.79 8.35 -11.80
C PHE A 45 -7.14 9.59 -12.65
N ARG A 46 -8.29 9.59 -13.35
CA ARG A 46 -8.67 10.65 -14.31
C ARG A 46 -8.93 12.00 -13.66
N ARG A 47 -9.35 12.00 -12.38
CA ARG A 47 -9.66 13.22 -11.61
C ARG A 47 -8.43 13.84 -10.98
N GLY A 48 -7.26 13.17 -11.11
CA GLY A 48 -6.05 13.61 -10.43
C GLY A 48 -6.02 13.21 -8.96
N MET A 49 -5.16 13.85 -8.20
CA MET A 49 -4.92 13.54 -6.79
C MET A 49 -4.78 14.82 -5.97
N ALA A 50 -5.39 14.85 -4.81
CA ALA A 50 -5.08 15.85 -3.81
C ALA A 50 -3.72 15.53 -3.18
N ILE A 51 -2.93 16.55 -2.85
CA ILE A 51 -1.59 16.38 -2.28
C ILE A 51 -1.65 16.59 -0.77
N SER A 52 -1.10 15.64 0.00
CA SER A 52 -0.94 15.78 1.43
C SER A 52 0.25 16.70 1.78
N PRO A 53 0.28 17.30 2.96
CA PRO A 53 1.48 17.97 3.44
C PRO A 53 2.65 17.00 3.59
N LEU A 54 3.89 17.51 3.50
CA LEU A 54 5.12 16.72 3.69
C LEU A 54 5.25 16.14 5.10
N TRP A 55 4.71 16.83 6.10
CA TRP A 55 4.77 16.49 7.51
C TRP A 55 3.37 16.61 8.14
N PRO A 56 2.46 15.66 7.85
CA PRO A 56 1.13 15.70 8.45
C PRO A 56 1.20 15.39 9.95
N ALA A 57 0.28 15.99 10.72
CA ALA A 57 0.08 15.59 12.10
C ALA A 57 -0.55 14.19 12.17
N ILE A 58 -0.11 13.39 13.14
CA ILE A 58 -0.78 12.12 13.45
C ILE A 58 -2.11 12.46 14.15
N VAL A 59 -3.20 11.90 13.66
CA VAL A 59 -4.51 12.03 14.29
C VAL A 59 -4.52 11.16 15.54
N GLN A 60 -4.61 11.81 16.71
CA GLN A 60 -4.65 11.11 17.99
C GLN A 60 -5.81 10.10 18.04
N ASN A 61 -5.56 8.95 18.64
CA ASN A 61 -6.49 7.84 18.88
C ASN A 61 -6.89 6.97 17.68
N ASN A 62 -6.37 7.23 16.47
CA ASN A 62 -6.76 6.45 15.29
C ASN A 62 -5.57 5.93 14.45
N GLY A 63 -4.33 6.21 14.83
CA GLY A 63 -3.17 5.86 14.01
C GLY A 63 -3.19 6.45 12.59
N GLY A 64 -4.01 7.47 12.36
CA GLY A 64 -4.17 8.12 11.06
C GLY A 64 -3.35 9.40 10.94
N PHE A 65 -3.30 9.94 9.73
CA PHE A 65 -2.66 11.21 9.43
C PHE A 65 -3.70 12.30 9.20
N GLU A 66 -3.33 13.53 9.51
CA GLU A 66 -4.16 14.69 9.17
C GLU A 66 -4.40 14.73 7.65
N LYS A 67 -5.67 14.90 7.25
CA LYS A 67 -6.09 14.89 5.84
C LYS A 67 -6.13 16.28 5.21
N THR A 68 -5.40 17.22 5.74
CA THR A 68 -5.26 18.55 5.14
C THR A 68 -4.49 18.43 3.84
N ASN A 69 -5.13 18.84 2.73
CA ASN A 69 -4.49 18.85 1.42
C ASN A 69 -3.91 20.22 1.14
N THR A 70 -2.71 20.26 0.60
CA THR A 70 -1.98 21.50 0.28
C THR A 70 -2.20 21.95 -1.17
N ASP A 71 -2.42 20.99 -2.07
CA ASP A 71 -2.59 21.24 -3.50
C ASP A 71 -3.34 20.09 -4.20
N THR A 72 -3.48 20.18 -5.53
CA THR A 72 -4.09 19.15 -6.37
C THR A 72 -3.39 19.05 -7.71
N ILE A 73 -2.86 17.86 -8.04
CA ILE A 73 -2.40 17.54 -9.39
C ILE A 73 -3.53 17.00 -10.24
N ARG A 74 -3.53 17.32 -11.56
CA ARG A 74 -4.62 16.97 -12.47
C ARG A 74 -4.11 16.39 -13.77
N PHE A 75 -4.55 15.17 -14.09
CA PHE A 75 -4.15 14.47 -15.31
C PHE A 75 -5.04 14.80 -16.52
N GLY A 76 -6.28 15.27 -16.31
CA GLY A 76 -7.23 15.58 -17.36
C GLY A 76 -7.76 17.02 -17.30
N ARG A 77 -8.39 17.48 -18.40
CA ARG A 77 -9.07 18.80 -18.44
C ARG A 77 -10.41 18.79 -17.71
N ARG A 78 -11.11 17.65 -17.71
CA ARG A 78 -12.40 17.46 -17.02
C ARG A 78 -12.14 16.66 -15.75
N SER A 79 -11.86 17.36 -14.69
CA SER A 79 -11.64 16.72 -13.41
C SER A 79 -12.69 17.23 -12.42
N GLY A 80 -13.49 16.32 -11.91
CA GLY A 80 -14.25 16.54 -10.69
C GLY A 80 -13.30 16.66 -9.47
N LYS A 81 -13.85 16.71 -8.27
CA LYS A 81 -13.05 16.65 -7.03
C LYS A 81 -12.24 15.34 -7.03
N PRO A 82 -10.93 15.36 -6.79
CA PRO A 82 -10.15 14.16 -6.61
C PRO A 82 -10.70 13.29 -5.49
N VAL A 83 -10.64 11.99 -5.68
CA VAL A 83 -10.94 10.99 -4.65
C VAL A 83 -9.67 10.31 -4.16
N TRP A 84 -8.60 10.45 -4.93
CA TRP A 84 -7.26 10.01 -4.56
C TRP A 84 -6.53 11.12 -3.82
N GLN A 85 -5.71 10.72 -2.87
CA GLN A 85 -4.71 11.56 -2.24
C GLN A 85 -3.33 10.96 -2.51
N MET A 86 -2.37 11.81 -2.84
CA MET A 86 -0.96 11.46 -2.88
C MET A 86 -0.32 11.87 -1.55
N ALA A 87 0.20 10.89 -0.82
CA ALA A 87 1.00 11.12 0.37
C ALA A 87 2.48 11.17 -0.01
N GLN A 88 3.15 12.21 0.46
CA GLN A 88 4.58 12.47 0.21
C GLN A 88 5.32 12.78 1.51
N TRP A 89 5.06 11.96 2.52
CA TRP A 89 5.49 12.22 3.88
C TRP A 89 7.00 12.14 4.03
N ALA A 90 7.52 12.89 5.02
CA ALA A 90 8.91 12.94 5.40
C ALA A 90 9.87 13.26 4.25
N SER A 91 9.40 13.92 3.22
CA SER A 91 10.17 14.37 2.08
C SER A 91 10.58 15.84 2.22
N ARG A 92 11.65 16.24 1.55
CA ARG A 92 12.09 17.62 1.41
C ARG A 92 11.50 18.29 0.17
N TYR A 93 10.97 17.52 -0.77
CA TYR A 93 10.48 17.98 -2.07
C TYR A 93 8.96 17.81 -2.15
N ASP A 94 8.25 18.93 -2.31
CA ASP A 94 6.81 18.94 -2.50
C ASP A 94 6.46 18.96 -3.99
N LEU A 95 5.58 18.08 -4.44
CA LEU A 95 5.02 18.15 -5.79
C LEU A 95 3.94 19.23 -5.93
N GLY A 96 3.46 19.81 -4.83
CA GLY A 96 2.57 20.95 -4.84
C GLY A 96 3.20 22.13 -5.58
N GLY A 97 2.40 22.82 -6.40
CA GLY A 97 2.86 23.94 -7.22
C GLY A 97 3.68 23.55 -8.46
N THR A 98 4.02 22.28 -8.67
CA THR A 98 4.73 21.87 -9.89
C THR A 98 3.80 21.92 -11.11
N PRO A 99 4.26 22.46 -12.26
CA PRO A 99 3.45 22.51 -13.46
C PRO A 99 3.35 21.12 -14.13
N PRO A 100 2.20 20.77 -14.75
CA PRO A 100 2.08 19.54 -15.51
C PRO A 100 2.89 19.61 -16.81
N VAL A 101 3.62 18.54 -17.11
CA VAL A 101 4.24 18.31 -18.40
C VAL A 101 3.35 17.35 -19.19
N ARG A 102 2.77 17.83 -20.30
CA ARG A 102 1.94 17.03 -21.20
C ARG A 102 2.77 16.57 -22.37
N GLN A 103 2.79 15.25 -22.62
CA GLN A 103 3.55 14.66 -23.70
C GLN A 103 2.66 14.40 -24.93
N ALA A 104 3.31 14.20 -26.08
CA ALA A 104 2.61 13.98 -27.36
C ALA A 104 1.82 12.65 -27.37
N ASP A 105 2.23 11.65 -26.57
CA ASP A 105 1.55 10.37 -26.39
C ASP A 105 0.30 10.47 -25.49
N GLY A 106 -0.02 11.67 -25.00
CA GLY A 106 -1.16 11.90 -24.12
C GLY A 106 -0.88 11.68 -22.64
N SER A 107 0.35 11.30 -22.27
CA SER A 107 0.75 11.19 -20.86
C SER A 107 0.86 12.57 -20.20
N VAL A 108 0.68 12.60 -18.89
CA VAL A 108 0.81 13.81 -18.07
C VAL A 108 1.69 13.50 -16.87
N ALA A 109 2.76 14.25 -16.73
CA ALA A 109 3.73 14.12 -15.66
C ALA A 109 3.76 15.34 -14.74
N TYR A 110 4.02 15.11 -13.46
CA TYR A 110 4.43 16.10 -12.47
C TYR A 110 5.75 15.63 -11.88
N ALA A 111 6.75 16.49 -11.84
CA ALA A 111 8.06 16.10 -11.38
C ALA A 111 8.80 17.25 -10.70
N ASN A 112 9.63 16.91 -9.74
CA ASN A 112 10.68 17.74 -9.16
C ASN A 112 11.96 16.91 -8.95
N GLU A 113 12.93 17.40 -8.21
CA GLU A 113 14.18 16.69 -8.00
C GLU A 113 14.04 15.37 -7.20
N GLY A 114 13.03 15.27 -6.32
CA GLY A 114 12.84 14.12 -5.44
C GLY A 114 11.78 13.14 -5.91
N LYS A 115 10.87 13.53 -6.80
CA LYS A 115 9.71 12.71 -7.16
C LYS A 115 9.21 12.98 -8.56
N ARG A 116 8.62 11.95 -9.13
CA ARG A 116 7.88 12.05 -10.39
C ARG A 116 6.64 11.16 -10.33
N ILE A 117 5.51 11.69 -10.76
CA ILE A 117 4.28 10.92 -10.98
C ILE A 117 3.83 11.12 -12.43
N VAL A 118 3.53 10.03 -13.13
CA VAL A 118 3.06 10.06 -14.51
C VAL A 118 1.79 9.25 -14.64
N ARG A 119 0.78 9.83 -15.27
CA ARG A 119 -0.36 9.07 -15.77
C ARG A 119 -0.27 8.96 -17.28
N SER A 120 -0.07 7.76 -17.78
CA SER A 120 -0.04 7.46 -19.22
C SER A 120 -1.44 7.49 -19.84
N ALA A 121 -1.50 7.58 -21.17
CA ALA A 121 -2.77 7.64 -21.90
C ALA A 121 -3.66 6.40 -21.68
N ASP A 122 -3.04 5.22 -21.53
CA ASP A 122 -3.70 3.94 -21.23
C ASP A 122 -4.19 3.80 -19.77
N GLY A 123 -3.84 4.78 -18.91
CA GLY A 123 -4.21 4.77 -17.49
C GLY A 123 -3.16 4.16 -16.57
N THR A 124 -2.02 3.72 -17.08
CA THR A 124 -0.88 3.30 -16.25
C THR A 124 -0.41 4.49 -15.40
N LEU A 125 -0.19 4.25 -14.12
CA LEU A 125 0.36 5.22 -13.19
C LEU A 125 1.80 4.84 -12.84
N THR A 126 2.74 5.77 -13.02
CA THR A 126 4.14 5.64 -12.61
C THR A 126 4.37 6.46 -11.35
N LEU A 127 5.09 5.89 -10.39
CA LEU A 127 5.54 6.55 -9.17
C LEU A 127 7.05 6.39 -9.07
N ASP A 128 7.80 7.48 -9.24
CA ASP A 128 9.24 7.51 -9.07
C ASP A 128 9.61 8.35 -7.86
N ILE A 129 10.57 7.87 -7.08
CA ILE A 129 11.14 8.55 -5.92
C ILE A 129 12.66 8.51 -6.00
N THR A 130 13.30 9.68 -5.83
CA THR A 130 14.74 9.87 -5.94
C THR A 130 15.30 10.27 -4.57
N THR A 131 15.49 9.29 -3.68
CA THR A 131 15.90 9.60 -2.31
C THR A 131 17.39 9.95 -2.19
N SER A 132 18.17 9.76 -3.25
CA SER A 132 19.53 10.30 -3.36
C SER A 132 19.58 11.82 -3.24
N THR A 133 18.49 12.53 -3.56
CA THR A 133 18.36 13.97 -3.37
C THR A 133 17.81 14.36 -1.99
N GLU A 134 17.08 13.44 -1.34
CA GLU A 134 16.47 13.66 -0.02
C GLU A 134 17.50 13.62 1.12
N TYR A 135 18.44 12.67 1.04
CA TYR A 135 19.44 12.44 2.08
C TYR A 135 20.77 13.04 1.73
N ARG A 136 21.39 13.73 2.71
CA ARG A 136 22.81 14.20 2.61
C ARG A 136 23.81 13.11 3.01
N SER A 137 23.36 12.14 3.79
CA SER A 137 24.06 10.97 4.27
C SER A 137 23.05 9.85 4.47
N PRO A 138 23.47 8.59 4.51
CA PRO A 138 22.56 7.49 4.79
C PRO A 138 21.72 7.71 6.05
N ARG A 139 20.46 7.27 6.02
CA ARG A 139 19.51 7.39 7.12
C ARG A 139 20.05 6.70 8.38
N THR A 140 19.86 7.32 9.54
CA THR A 140 20.08 6.70 10.85
C THR A 140 18.78 6.07 11.38
N ALA A 141 18.86 5.23 12.42
CA ALA A 141 17.71 4.58 13.02
C ALA A 141 16.59 5.54 13.42
N ASP A 142 16.95 6.74 13.86
CA ASP A 142 16.01 7.78 14.31
C ASP A 142 15.51 8.68 13.17
N GLY A 143 16.04 8.49 11.96
CA GLY A 143 15.71 9.31 10.81
C GLY A 143 14.34 8.93 10.23
N ALA A 144 13.50 9.92 9.94
CA ALA A 144 12.33 9.72 9.11
C ALA A 144 12.76 9.34 7.68
N TRP A 145 11.84 8.78 6.91
CA TRP A 145 12.12 8.41 5.52
C TRP A 145 11.03 8.85 4.56
N PRO A 146 11.40 9.18 3.33
CA PRO A 146 10.45 9.65 2.33
C PRO A 146 9.46 8.56 1.91
N HIS A 147 8.22 9.01 1.71
CA HIS A 147 7.13 8.24 1.14
C HIS A 147 6.66 8.86 -0.17
N LEU A 148 6.18 8.03 -1.07
CA LEU A 148 5.39 8.44 -2.22
C LEU A 148 4.27 7.42 -2.40
N LEU A 149 3.11 7.68 -1.78
CA LEU A 149 1.98 6.76 -1.74
C LEU A 149 0.76 7.39 -2.40
N ILE A 150 -0.03 6.58 -3.08
CA ILE A 150 -1.42 6.91 -3.42
C ILE A 150 -2.32 6.29 -2.37
N GLN A 151 -3.34 7.02 -1.95
CA GLN A 151 -4.30 6.54 -0.96
C GLN A 151 -5.72 6.98 -1.27
N GLN A 152 -6.67 6.19 -0.80
CA GLN A 152 -8.07 6.51 -0.92
C GLN A 152 -8.85 6.03 0.30
N ASP A 153 -9.67 6.93 0.87
CA ASP A 153 -10.74 6.54 1.77
C ASP A 153 -11.95 6.11 0.94
N PHE A 154 -12.51 4.97 1.27
CA PHE A 154 -13.66 4.47 0.55
C PHE A 154 -14.93 5.21 0.96
N THR A 155 -15.62 5.78 -0.03
CA THR A 155 -16.94 6.40 0.19
C THR A 155 -17.98 5.34 0.58
N HIS A 156 -17.92 4.17 -0.07
CA HIS A 156 -18.64 2.99 0.34
C HIS A 156 -17.67 2.08 1.07
N ARG A 157 -17.96 1.79 2.34
CA ARG A 157 -17.14 0.98 3.23
C ARG A 157 -17.74 -0.42 3.33
N PRO A 158 -17.21 -1.42 2.59
CA PRO A 158 -17.72 -2.77 2.67
C PRO A 158 -17.50 -3.36 4.06
N ASN A 159 -18.54 -3.97 4.60
CA ASN A 159 -18.45 -4.74 5.83
C ASN A 159 -18.05 -6.18 5.50
N ILE A 160 -16.94 -6.67 6.05
CA ILE A 160 -16.35 -7.97 5.66
C ILE A 160 -17.17 -9.18 6.09
N GLY A 161 -18.09 -9.03 7.04
CA GLY A 161 -19.05 -10.06 7.43
C GLY A 161 -20.25 -10.15 6.49
N ARG A 162 -20.54 -9.08 5.73
CA ARG A 162 -21.74 -8.99 4.88
C ARG A 162 -21.48 -9.19 3.40
N ILE A 163 -20.20 -9.19 2.96
CA ILE A 163 -19.82 -9.49 1.58
C ILE A 163 -19.46 -10.96 1.42
N ARG A 164 -19.68 -11.49 0.23
CA ARG A 164 -19.35 -12.87 -0.16
C ARG A 164 -17.99 -12.98 -0.82
N HIS A 165 -17.57 -11.93 -1.53
CA HIS A 165 -16.28 -11.87 -2.21
C HIS A 165 -15.72 -10.45 -2.17
N LEU A 166 -14.39 -10.36 -2.10
CA LEU A 166 -13.60 -9.15 -2.29
C LEU A 166 -12.55 -9.41 -3.38
N TYR A 167 -12.90 -9.15 -4.62
CA TYR A 167 -11.98 -9.35 -5.74
C TYR A 167 -10.98 -8.20 -5.83
N PHE A 168 -9.73 -8.56 -5.77
CA PHE A 168 -8.58 -7.65 -5.95
C PHE A 168 -7.92 -7.91 -7.29
N ALA A 169 -7.63 -6.84 -8.01
CA ALA A 169 -6.86 -6.88 -9.25
C ALA A 169 -5.83 -5.76 -9.27
N MET A 170 -4.60 -6.07 -9.64
CA MET A 170 -3.53 -5.10 -9.87
C MET A 170 -2.46 -5.71 -10.76
N ASP A 171 -1.96 -4.98 -11.74
CA ASP A 171 -0.68 -5.28 -12.39
C ASP A 171 0.35 -4.31 -11.85
N LEU A 172 1.50 -4.83 -11.47
CA LEU A 172 2.62 -4.09 -10.89
C LEU A 172 3.91 -4.45 -11.62
N ARG A 173 4.73 -3.46 -11.86
CA ARG A 173 6.11 -3.60 -12.32
C ARG A 173 7.02 -2.67 -11.51
N ILE A 174 8.16 -3.15 -11.06
CA ILE A 174 9.25 -2.31 -10.59
C ILE A 174 10.11 -1.95 -11.80
N GLU A 175 10.17 -0.69 -12.19
CA GLU A 175 10.95 -0.25 -13.35
C GLU A 175 12.43 -0.21 -13.04
N HIS A 176 12.75 0.29 -11.86
CA HIS A 176 14.12 0.34 -11.32
C HIS A 176 14.09 0.46 -9.80
N CYS A 177 15.15 0.02 -9.16
CA CYS A 177 15.47 0.31 -7.77
C CYS A 177 17.00 0.26 -7.62
N GLU A 178 17.61 1.41 -7.43
CA GLU A 178 19.06 1.57 -7.43
C GLU A 178 19.53 2.09 -6.07
N ARG A 179 20.33 1.29 -5.38
CA ARG A 179 20.97 1.74 -4.14
C ARG A 179 22.04 2.80 -4.45
N ARG A 180 21.96 3.93 -3.75
CA ARG A 180 22.88 5.07 -3.87
C ARG A 180 23.80 5.22 -2.66
N MET A 181 23.99 4.16 -1.92
CA MET A 181 24.91 4.03 -0.79
C MET A 181 26.04 3.07 -1.15
N SER A 182 27.26 3.32 -0.63
CA SER A 182 28.34 2.34 -0.72
C SER A 182 28.04 1.12 0.17
N ASP A 183 28.81 0.05 0.01
CA ASP A 183 28.65 -1.17 0.83
C ASP A 183 28.93 -0.88 2.32
N GLU A 184 29.89 0.00 2.61
CA GLU A 184 30.21 0.40 3.98
C GLU A 184 29.13 1.27 4.64
N GLN A 185 28.30 1.94 3.85
CA GLN A 185 27.22 2.78 4.32
C GLN A 185 25.89 2.03 4.44
N TYR A 186 25.77 0.89 3.75
CA TYR A 186 24.54 0.11 3.71
C TYR A 186 24.41 -0.78 4.94
N ASP A 187 23.31 -0.62 5.65
CA ASP A 187 22.88 -1.48 6.74
C ASP A 187 21.55 -2.12 6.37
N GLU A 188 21.56 -3.42 6.10
CA GLU A 188 20.38 -4.19 5.69
C GLU A 188 19.25 -4.15 6.73
N SER A 189 19.59 -4.03 8.01
CA SER A 189 18.60 -3.93 9.09
C SER A 189 17.86 -2.58 9.10
N LEU A 190 18.41 -1.56 8.42
CA LEU A 190 17.97 -0.19 8.48
C LEU A 190 17.54 0.39 7.12
N HIS A 191 18.18 -0.05 6.03
CA HIS A 191 18.04 0.56 4.73
C HIS A 191 17.35 -0.36 3.72
N THR A 192 16.24 0.12 3.17
CA THR A 192 15.56 -0.53 2.05
C THR A 192 14.77 0.47 1.22
N ALA A 193 14.27 0.02 0.08
CA ALA A 193 13.14 0.58 -0.64
C ALA A 193 12.08 -0.51 -0.73
N GLN A 194 10.88 -0.22 -0.28
CA GLN A 194 9.78 -1.18 -0.28
C GLN A 194 8.51 -0.60 -0.87
N SER A 195 7.69 -1.47 -1.45
CA SER A 195 6.41 -1.08 -2.05
C SER A 195 5.27 -1.87 -1.43
N PRO A 196 4.79 -1.46 -0.24
CA PRO A 196 3.66 -2.09 0.40
C PRO A 196 2.33 -1.59 -0.18
N PHE A 197 1.34 -2.48 -0.20
CA PHE A 197 -0.06 -2.13 -0.35
C PHE A 197 -0.78 -2.48 0.95
N TYR A 198 -1.55 -1.54 1.51
CA TYR A 198 -2.33 -1.78 2.71
C TYR A 198 -3.81 -1.51 2.47
N PHE A 199 -4.64 -2.44 2.91
CA PHE A 199 -6.05 -2.20 3.16
C PHE A 199 -6.24 -1.76 4.60
N PHE A 200 -7.04 -0.71 4.82
CA PHE A 200 -7.38 -0.22 6.15
C PHE A 200 -8.72 -0.80 6.59
N MET A 201 -8.71 -1.43 7.73
CA MET A 201 -9.91 -1.99 8.35
C MET A 201 -10.11 -1.41 9.73
N ARG A 202 -11.37 -1.26 10.14
CA ARG A 202 -11.70 -0.73 11.46
C ARG A 202 -12.94 -1.42 12.02
N ASN A 203 -12.91 -1.69 13.33
CA ASN A 203 -14.11 -2.08 14.06
C ASN A 203 -15.00 -0.84 14.24
N THR A 204 -16.17 -0.85 13.61
CA THR A 204 -17.13 0.26 13.60
C THR A 204 -18.36 -0.01 14.46
N ASN A 205 -18.44 -1.17 15.14
CA ASN A 205 -19.54 -1.50 16.02
C ASN A 205 -19.39 -0.79 17.39
N PRO A 206 -20.22 0.22 17.72
CA PRO A 206 -20.09 0.96 18.97
C PRO A 206 -20.43 0.14 20.21
N ARG A 207 -20.97 -1.08 20.04
CA ARG A 207 -21.26 -2.01 21.16
C ARG A 207 -20.13 -3.01 21.39
N SER A 208 -19.15 -3.10 20.48
CA SER A 208 -17.99 -3.95 20.65
C SER A 208 -16.99 -3.33 21.65
N PRO A 209 -16.43 -4.08 22.60
CA PRO A 209 -15.30 -3.61 23.41
C PRO A 209 -14.08 -3.19 22.56
N ASP A 210 -13.94 -3.71 21.34
CA ASP A 210 -12.89 -3.39 20.40
C ASP A 210 -13.26 -2.22 19.47
N TYR A 211 -14.33 -1.46 19.77
CA TYR A 211 -14.76 -0.32 18.96
C TYR A 211 -13.61 0.65 18.68
N GLY A 212 -13.43 0.97 17.41
CA GLY A 212 -12.41 1.91 16.96
C GLY A 212 -11.03 1.30 16.73
N LEU A 213 -10.76 0.05 17.13
CA LEU A 213 -9.50 -0.61 16.80
C LEU A 213 -9.35 -0.73 15.27
N SER A 214 -8.13 -0.53 14.80
CA SER A 214 -7.76 -0.57 13.40
C SER A 214 -6.79 -1.71 13.11
N LEU A 215 -6.95 -2.34 11.95
CA LEU A 215 -6.08 -3.36 11.39
C LEU A 215 -5.72 -2.95 9.97
N TRP A 216 -4.44 -2.98 9.64
CA TRP A 216 -3.98 -2.87 8.27
C TRP A 216 -3.64 -4.24 7.72
N VAL A 217 -4.25 -4.58 6.59
CA VAL A 217 -3.97 -5.83 5.89
C VAL A 217 -3.03 -5.54 4.73
N GLY A 218 -1.80 -6.01 4.86
CA GLY A 218 -0.73 -5.80 3.90
C GLY A 218 -0.78 -6.83 2.76
N VAL A 219 -0.58 -6.34 1.54
CA VAL A 219 -0.31 -7.09 0.32
C VAL A 219 1.13 -6.77 -0.09
N PRO A 220 2.13 -7.48 0.44
CA PRO A 220 3.53 -7.21 0.14
C PRO A 220 3.83 -7.48 -1.33
N SER A 221 4.66 -6.63 -1.96
CA SER A 221 5.05 -6.82 -3.35
C SER A 221 6.57 -6.79 -3.54
N PHE A 222 7.24 -5.74 -3.07
CA PHE A 222 8.66 -5.53 -3.27
C PHE A 222 9.36 -5.04 -2.01
N ASP A 223 10.54 -5.58 -1.74
CA ASP A 223 11.51 -5.06 -0.78
C ASP A 223 12.91 -5.31 -1.37
N TYR A 224 13.71 -4.26 -1.54
CA TYR A 224 15.03 -4.32 -2.16
C TYR A 224 15.95 -5.39 -1.57
N ARG A 225 15.80 -5.68 -0.28
CA ARG A 225 16.66 -6.63 0.47
C ARG A 225 16.49 -8.08 0.04
N TYR A 226 15.34 -8.42 -0.55
CA TYR A 226 14.97 -9.81 -0.76
C TYR A 226 14.62 -10.05 -2.23
N GLU A 227 15.31 -10.98 -2.87
CA GLU A 227 14.99 -11.45 -4.21
C GLU A 227 13.54 -11.96 -4.30
N ARG A 228 13.08 -12.64 -3.25
CA ARG A 228 11.69 -13.01 -3.01
C ARG A 228 11.34 -12.74 -1.57
N LEU A 229 10.18 -12.16 -1.35
CA LEU A 229 9.69 -11.91 0.00
C LEU A 229 9.41 -13.23 0.72
N SER A 230 9.60 -13.23 2.05
CA SER A 230 9.21 -14.36 2.89
C SER A 230 7.73 -14.66 2.74
N ASP A 231 7.38 -15.95 2.62
CA ASP A 231 6.00 -16.42 2.53
C ASP A 231 5.37 -16.71 3.91
N GLU A 232 5.97 -16.20 4.96
CA GLU A 232 5.46 -16.32 6.32
C GLU A 232 4.37 -15.29 6.60
N GLU A 233 3.35 -15.71 7.33
CA GLU A 233 2.36 -14.79 7.89
C GLU A 233 3.01 -13.90 8.94
N TYR A 234 2.74 -12.63 8.86
CA TYR A 234 3.31 -11.66 9.75
C TYR A 234 2.23 -10.81 10.42
N VAL A 235 2.30 -10.74 11.74
CA VAL A 235 1.45 -9.89 12.57
C VAL A 235 2.34 -9.05 13.48
N GLN A 236 2.23 -7.74 13.40
CA GLN A 236 2.96 -6.83 14.28
C GLN A 236 2.13 -5.62 14.69
N TRP A 237 2.54 -5.00 15.78
CA TRP A 237 2.11 -3.67 16.17
C TRP A 237 3.01 -2.63 15.51
N ASP A 238 2.43 -1.73 14.73
CA ASP A 238 3.14 -0.57 14.19
C ASP A 238 3.01 0.62 15.13
N ILE A 239 4.14 1.03 15.72
CA ILE A 239 4.20 2.13 16.68
C ILE A 239 3.90 3.47 15.98
N GLY A 240 4.32 3.62 14.73
CA GLY A 240 4.17 4.88 13.97
C GLY A 240 2.72 5.26 13.73
N THR A 241 1.87 4.28 13.42
CA THR A 241 0.45 4.49 13.16
C THR A 241 -0.46 4.06 14.30
N ALA A 242 0.11 3.47 15.38
CA ALA A 242 -0.63 2.88 16.50
C ALA A 242 -1.69 1.87 16.00
N THR A 243 -1.30 0.98 15.10
CA THR A 243 -2.19 0.05 14.42
C THR A 243 -1.53 -1.33 14.30
N TYR A 244 -2.33 -2.37 14.30
CA TYR A 244 -1.86 -3.71 13.96
C TYR A 244 -1.75 -3.87 12.45
N ILE A 245 -0.67 -4.53 12.00
CA ILE A 245 -0.46 -4.92 10.62
C ILE A 245 -0.47 -6.44 10.53
N TYR A 246 -1.27 -6.97 9.62
CA TYR A 246 -1.21 -8.35 9.16
C TYR A 246 -0.73 -8.36 7.71
N ALA A 247 0.38 -9.02 7.42
CA ALA A 247 0.87 -9.21 6.07
C ALA A 247 0.43 -10.58 5.53
N ILE A 248 -0.26 -10.56 4.40
CA ILE A 248 -0.66 -11.76 3.66
C ILE A 248 0.60 -12.37 3.03
N PRO A 249 0.79 -13.72 3.08
CA PRO A 249 1.89 -14.37 2.39
C PRO A 249 1.93 -13.97 0.90
N PRO A 250 3.05 -13.41 0.39
CA PRO A 250 3.14 -12.87 -0.97
C PRO A 250 2.81 -13.89 -2.06
N ARG A 251 3.20 -15.14 -1.88
CA ARG A 251 2.94 -16.24 -2.84
C ARG A 251 1.44 -16.49 -3.03
N SER A 252 0.62 -16.25 -2.01
CA SER A 252 -0.84 -16.36 -2.10
C SER A 252 -1.45 -15.31 -3.04
N ILE A 253 -0.73 -14.23 -3.31
CA ILE A 253 -1.18 -13.09 -4.12
C ILE A 253 -0.55 -13.10 -5.51
N TRP A 254 0.77 -13.19 -5.55
CA TRP A 254 1.57 -13.01 -6.76
C TRP A 254 2.03 -14.33 -7.37
N GLY A 255 2.01 -15.44 -6.61
CA GLY A 255 2.70 -16.68 -6.97
C GLY A 255 4.18 -16.61 -6.63
N ASP A 256 4.98 -17.47 -7.25
CA ASP A 256 6.43 -17.54 -7.04
C ASP A 256 7.15 -16.60 -8.02
N VAL A 257 7.09 -15.29 -7.76
CA VAL A 257 7.69 -14.25 -8.60
C VAL A 257 8.75 -13.45 -7.85
N SER A 258 9.64 -12.82 -8.59
CA SER A 258 10.55 -11.80 -8.12
C SER A 258 10.29 -10.51 -8.85
N PHE A 259 9.99 -9.44 -8.13
CA PHE A 259 9.83 -8.12 -8.73
C PHE A 259 11.17 -7.46 -9.14
N HIS A 260 12.31 -8.10 -8.82
CA HIS A 260 13.63 -7.66 -9.30
C HIS A 260 13.85 -7.96 -10.79
N ASP A 261 13.01 -8.82 -11.40
CA ASP A 261 13.04 -9.12 -12.84
C ASP A 261 12.58 -7.96 -13.73
N ARG A 262 11.94 -6.94 -13.12
CA ARG A 262 11.40 -5.74 -13.79
C ARG A 262 10.28 -6.03 -14.78
N GLU A 263 9.65 -7.19 -14.67
CA GLU A 263 8.54 -7.60 -15.51
C GLU A 263 7.18 -7.22 -14.87
N TRP A 264 6.13 -7.29 -15.67
CA TRP A 264 4.76 -7.10 -15.17
C TRP A 264 4.26 -8.36 -14.48
N HIS A 265 3.92 -8.22 -13.20
CA HIS A 265 3.24 -9.25 -12.43
C HIS A 265 1.80 -8.85 -12.13
N SER A 266 0.91 -9.85 -12.11
CA SER A 266 -0.53 -9.63 -11.98
C SER A 266 -1.10 -10.36 -10.78
N ALA A 267 -1.77 -9.63 -9.90
CA ALA A 267 -2.65 -10.20 -8.89
C ALA A 267 -4.10 -10.20 -9.39
N ARG A 268 -4.81 -11.32 -9.26
CA ARG A 268 -6.23 -11.48 -9.63
C ARG A 268 -6.85 -12.54 -8.75
N LEU A 269 -7.38 -12.16 -7.59
CA LEU A 269 -7.88 -13.14 -6.62
C LEU A 269 -9.01 -12.58 -5.75
N ASP A 270 -9.69 -13.48 -5.03
CA ASP A 270 -10.58 -13.12 -3.93
C ASP A 270 -9.75 -12.99 -2.65
N LEU A 271 -9.63 -11.77 -2.13
CA LEU A 271 -8.87 -11.48 -0.91
C LEU A 271 -9.66 -11.77 0.37
N LEU A 272 -10.98 -11.92 0.30
CA LEU A 272 -11.80 -12.03 1.51
C LEU A 272 -11.40 -13.20 2.42
N PRO A 273 -11.11 -14.42 1.90
CA PRO A 273 -10.62 -15.53 2.73
C PRO A 273 -9.31 -15.20 3.44
N LEU A 274 -8.36 -14.55 2.75
CA LEU A 274 -7.06 -14.17 3.31
C LEU A 274 -7.20 -13.08 4.39
N ILE A 275 -8.09 -12.11 4.19
CA ILE A 275 -8.41 -11.10 5.20
C ILE A 275 -9.01 -11.74 6.45
N ARG A 276 -9.97 -12.65 6.29
CA ARG A 276 -10.59 -13.38 7.42
C ARG A 276 -9.57 -14.21 8.19
N ARG A 277 -8.63 -14.85 7.49
CA ARG A 277 -7.50 -15.55 8.10
C ARG A 277 -6.63 -14.59 8.93
N GLY A 278 -6.35 -13.39 8.41
CA GLY A 278 -5.61 -12.35 9.14
C GLY A 278 -6.30 -11.91 10.43
N VAL A 279 -7.63 -11.74 10.40
CA VAL A 279 -8.40 -11.43 11.61
C VAL A 279 -8.30 -12.58 12.62
N ALA A 280 -8.43 -13.83 12.18
CA ALA A 280 -8.27 -15.00 13.04
C ALA A 280 -6.86 -15.10 13.65
N ALA A 281 -5.82 -14.80 12.85
CA ALA A 281 -4.44 -14.77 13.33
C ALA A 281 -4.21 -13.69 14.40
N MET A 282 -4.85 -12.53 14.26
CA MET A 282 -4.85 -11.47 15.28
C MET A 282 -5.54 -11.93 16.56
N GLN A 283 -6.70 -12.59 16.44
CA GLN A 283 -7.46 -13.11 17.58
C GLN A 283 -6.67 -14.19 18.34
N ALA A 284 -5.98 -15.06 17.63
CA ALA A 284 -5.08 -16.06 18.22
C ALA A 284 -3.95 -15.45 19.05
N LYS A 285 -3.56 -14.20 18.75
CA LYS A 285 -2.57 -13.41 19.52
C LYS A 285 -3.21 -12.54 20.61
N GLY A 286 -4.50 -12.74 20.90
CA GLY A 286 -5.22 -11.97 21.93
C GLY A 286 -5.62 -10.55 21.52
N GLN A 287 -5.58 -10.24 20.22
CA GLN A 287 -6.02 -8.96 19.69
C GLN A 287 -7.37 -9.12 18.98
N PHE A 288 -8.19 -8.08 18.97
CA PHE A 288 -9.52 -8.10 18.33
C PHE A 288 -10.43 -9.24 18.84
N VAL A 289 -10.25 -9.66 20.08
CA VAL A 289 -10.92 -10.86 20.64
C VAL A 289 -12.44 -10.70 20.78
N HIS A 290 -12.92 -9.46 20.79
CA HIS A 290 -14.35 -9.11 20.82
C HIS A 290 -14.88 -8.62 19.48
N THR A 291 -14.11 -8.77 18.41
CA THR A 291 -14.47 -8.31 17.07
C THR A 291 -15.00 -9.48 16.24
N MET A 292 -16.23 -9.34 15.77
CA MET A 292 -16.83 -10.24 14.79
C MET A 292 -16.56 -9.71 13.37
N PRO A 293 -16.59 -10.56 12.32
CA PRO A 293 -16.44 -10.08 10.94
C PRO A 293 -17.43 -8.97 10.57
N GLU A 294 -18.64 -8.99 11.13
CA GLU A 294 -19.69 -7.98 10.94
C GLU A 294 -19.38 -6.65 11.60
N ASP A 295 -18.41 -6.60 12.49
CA ASP A 295 -17.96 -5.36 13.15
C ASP A 295 -16.91 -4.61 12.31
N LEU A 296 -16.28 -5.30 11.34
CA LEU A 296 -15.17 -4.76 10.56
C LEU A 296 -15.63 -4.18 9.22
N GLU A 297 -15.27 -2.93 8.99
CA GLU A 297 -15.41 -2.25 7.72
C GLU A 297 -14.05 -2.04 7.04
N LEU A 298 -14.02 -2.22 5.73
CA LEU A 298 -12.92 -1.81 4.88
C LEU A 298 -13.04 -0.31 4.61
N THR A 299 -12.14 0.48 5.18
CA THR A 299 -12.28 1.95 5.21
C THR A 299 -11.47 2.67 4.15
N GLY A 300 -10.42 2.04 3.61
CA GLY A 300 -9.53 2.65 2.62
C GLY A 300 -8.36 1.77 2.26
N MET A 301 -7.43 2.37 1.53
CA MET A 301 -6.17 1.74 1.14
C MET A 301 -5.07 2.77 0.92
N ASN A 302 -3.81 2.34 0.98
CA ASN A 302 -2.68 3.03 0.38
C ASN A 302 -1.75 2.08 -0.35
N PHE A 303 -0.93 2.62 -1.24
CA PHE A 303 0.06 1.88 -2.02
C PHE A 303 1.13 2.82 -2.56
N GLY A 304 2.37 2.38 -2.65
CA GLY A 304 3.47 3.08 -3.30
C GLY A 304 4.79 2.83 -2.60
N TRP A 305 5.66 3.83 -2.59
CA TRP A 305 7.00 3.74 -2.06
C TRP A 305 7.11 4.18 -0.61
N GLU A 306 7.80 3.36 0.19
CA GLU A 306 8.40 3.70 1.47
C GLU A 306 9.91 3.44 1.35
N VAL A 307 10.74 4.46 1.55
CA VAL A 307 12.17 4.36 1.26
C VAL A 307 13.03 4.76 2.46
N PRO A 308 13.14 3.88 3.47
CA PRO A 308 14.06 4.11 4.59
C PRO A 308 15.52 3.85 4.19
N GLY A 309 16.03 4.62 3.23
CA GLY A 309 17.39 4.50 2.72
C GLY A 309 17.62 5.41 1.53
N THR A 310 18.85 5.42 1.01
CA THR A 310 19.20 6.23 -0.16
C THR A 310 19.09 5.37 -1.41
N PHE A 311 17.89 5.36 -2.02
CA PHE A 311 17.58 4.63 -3.24
C PHE A 311 16.85 5.52 -4.24
N ASP A 312 17.09 5.29 -5.52
CA ASP A 312 16.28 5.85 -6.59
C ASP A 312 15.45 4.72 -7.17
N ALA A 313 14.12 4.85 -7.07
CA ALA A 313 13.22 3.76 -7.36
C ALA A 313 11.99 4.23 -8.13
N GLY A 314 11.51 3.36 -9.03
CA GLY A 314 10.33 3.61 -9.86
C GLY A 314 9.47 2.36 -10.00
N LEU A 315 8.15 2.54 -9.91
CA LEU A 315 7.18 1.49 -10.15
C LEU A 315 6.06 1.96 -11.09
N GLN A 316 5.42 1.00 -11.70
CA GLN A 316 4.22 1.22 -12.50
C GLN A 316 3.09 0.31 -12.04
N ILE A 317 1.88 0.86 -12.01
CA ILE A 317 0.65 0.10 -11.78
C ILE A 317 -0.36 0.35 -12.89
N ARG A 318 -1.15 -0.67 -13.17
CA ARG A 318 -2.34 -0.59 -14.03
C ARG A 318 -3.39 -1.61 -13.59
N ASN A 319 -4.59 -1.49 -14.12
CA ASN A 319 -5.69 -2.43 -13.85
C ASN A 319 -6.01 -2.60 -12.35
N LEU A 320 -5.73 -1.57 -11.54
CA LEU A 320 -6.08 -1.57 -10.12
C LEU A 320 -7.61 -1.55 -9.98
N SER A 321 -8.16 -2.52 -9.25
CA SER A 321 -9.59 -2.66 -9.01
C SER A 321 -9.84 -3.42 -7.71
N ILE A 322 -10.83 -2.98 -6.95
CA ILE A 322 -11.31 -3.62 -5.73
C ILE A 322 -12.83 -3.76 -5.86
N ARG A 323 -13.32 -4.97 -6.07
CA ARG A 323 -14.75 -5.23 -6.31
C ARG A 323 -15.33 -6.14 -5.25
N ILE A 324 -16.54 -5.82 -4.81
CA ILE A 324 -17.27 -6.62 -3.82
C ILE A 324 -18.50 -7.27 -4.43
N VAL A 325 -18.83 -8.44 -3.91
CA VAL A 325 -20.12 -9.10 -4.11
C VAL A 325 -20.78 -9.25 -2.74
N GLU A 326 -21.97 -8.69 -2.60
CA GLU A 326 -22.82 -8.79 -1.41
C GLU A 326 -23.65 -10.08 -1.40
#